data_f88b72304a275bec3222e07683e3fda1
#
_entry.id   f88b72304a275bec3222e07683e3fda1
#
_cell.length_a   1.000
_cell.length_b   1.000
_cell.length_c   1.000
_cell.angle_alpha   90.00
_cell.angle_beta   90.00
_cell.angle_gamma   90.00
#
_symmetry.space_group_name_H-M   'P 1'
#
loop_
_entity.id
_entity.type
_entity.pdbx_description
1 polymer ?
#
loop_
_entity_poly.entity_id
_entity_poly.type
_entity_poly.pdbx_seq_one_letter_code
_entity_poly.pdbx_strand_id
1 'polypeptide(L)'
;DGEDFSEGRELPVFACEPRAGMTDVTVRIADRLIMPEGKIRAALPNMTEYDCGDAIVRCFGALSDGADNSGIIAEYRESGIRITMKRSVYRKITASAVLETIGTERLVGMAGGAILHSSFIEVGGKAVLFTAPSGTGKSTQAELWRENRGAVVINGDRSVLRIIDSVPCASGLPYSGSSGICLNRTLPLRAIVYIEQATENSVTRLHGFAAFRKVWEGVCVNTWDTAQVSRASDIVRKIVTSVPVCLQKCTPDLRAVEELERNVFFLGR
;
A
#
# COMPACT_ATOMS: atom_id res chain seq x y z
N ASP A 1 13.21 10.48 24.23
CA ASP A 1 14.60 10.90 24.09
C ASP A 1 14.96 10.86 22.62
N GLY A 2 14.75 11.94 21.96
CA GLY A 2 15.01 12.46 20.64
C GLY A 2 15.99 11.77 19.66
N GLU A 3 15.92 10.47 19.45
CA GLU A 3 16.60 9.87 18.31
C GLU A 3 15.74 10.07 17.08
N ASP A 4 16.29 10.77 16.10
CA ASP A 4 15.65 11.18 14.88
C ASP A 4 15.60 10.00 13.88
N PHE A 5 14.40 9.55 13.52
CA PHE A 5 14.17 8.58 12.45
C PHE A 5 14.20 9.22 11.04
N SER A 6 14.60 10.49 10.94
CA SER A 6 14.53 11.28 9.71
C SER A 6 15.58 10.92 8.65
N GLU A 7 16.43 9.94 8.86
CA GLU A 7 17.44 9.52 7.86
C GLU A 7 16.86 8.86 6.59
N GLY A 8 15.55 8.63 6.52
CA GLY A 8 14.88 8.26 5.27
C GLY A 8 14.62 9.48 4.41
N ARG A 9 15.22 9.59 3.21
CA ARG A 9 15.00 10.67 2.23
C ARG A 9 13.52 10.90 1.89
N GLU A 10 12.65 9.96 2.21
CA GLU A 10 11.26 9.88 1.79
C GLU A 10 10.30 10.49 2.82
N LEU A 11 10.60 10.38 4.12
CA LEU A 11 9.69 10.83 5.18
C LEU A 11 9.46 12.35 5.21
N PRO A 12 10.46 13.22 5.03
CA PRO A 12 10.25 14.66 5.08
C PRO A 12 9.26 15.17 4.04
N VAL A 13 9.13 14.51 2.88
CA VAL A 13 8.18 14.88 1.81
C VAL A 13 6.73 14.66 2.25
N PHE A 14 6.50 13.78 3.22
CA PHE A 14 5.18 13.49 3.79
C PHE A 14 4.92 14.20 5.12
N ALA A 15 5.88 14.97 5.64
CA ALA A 15 5.69 15.73 6.85
C ALA A 15 4.59 16.78 6.69
N CYS A 16 3.78 16.97 7.72
CA CYS A 16 2.75 18.00 7.77
C CYS A 16 2.55 18.45 9.21
N GLU A 17 1.95 19.63 9.38
CA GLU A 17 1.57 20.11 10.71
C GLU A 17 0.54 19.18 11.37
N PRO A 18 0.67 18.94 12.69
CA PRO A 18 -0.29 18.15 13.45
C PRO A 18 -1.71 18.70 13.30
N ARG A 19 -2.68 17.79 13.12
CA ARG A 19 -4.10 18.12 12.97
C ARG A 19 -4.96 17.24 13.85
N ALA A 20 -6.13 17.73 14.23
CA ALA A 20 -7.13 16.93 14.94
C ALA A 20 -7.48 15.67 14.16
N GLY A 21 -7.59 14.54 14.85
CA GLY A 21 -7.90 13.24 14.24
C GLY A 21 -6.70 12.48 13.69
N MET A 22 -5.47 12.99 13.84
CA MET A 22 -4.27 12.20 13.59
C MET A 22 -4.08 11.13 14.66
N THR A 23 -3.51 10.00 14.26
CA THR A 23 -3.16 8.92 15.17
C THR A 23 -1.75 9.13 15.71
N ASP A 24 -1.63 9.21 17.03
CA ASP A 24 -0.31 9.29 17.68
C ASP A 24 0.40 7.95 17.62
N VAL A 25 1.65 7.96 17.22
CA VAL A 25 2.53 6.78 17.22
C VAL A 25 3.70 7.04 18.14
N THR A 26 3.78 6.23 19.22
CA THR A 26 4.90 6.27 20.17
C THR A 26 5.81 5.09 19.95
N VAL A 27 7.10 5.34 19.73
CA VAL A 27 8.13 4.30 19.63
C VAL A 27 8.94 4.26 20.95
N ARG A 28 9.09 3.06 21.51
CA ARG A 28 9.90 2.79 22.70
C ARG A 28 10.96 1.75 22.41
N ILE A 29 12.13 1.92 22.98
CA ILE A 29 13.22 0.96 22.89
C ILE A 29 13.32 0.24 24.24
N ALA A 30 13.37 -1.09 24.22
CA ALA A 30 13.47 -1.93 25.40
C ALA A 30 14.54 -3.01 25.21
N ASP A 31 15.14 -3.46 26.28
CA ASP A 31 16.09 -4.58 26.23
C ASP A 31 15.37 -5.94 26.16
N ARG A 32 14.15 -6.00 26.71
CA ARG A 32 13.24 -7.16 26.66
C ARG A 32 11.84 -6.72 26.27
N LEU A 33 11.15 -7.57 25.52
CA LEU A 33 9.73 -7.40 25.20
C LEU A 33 8.89 -8.25 26.18
N ILE A 34 7.76 -7.70 26.61
CA ILE A 34 6.75 -8.43 27.37
C ILE A 34 5.72 -8.93 26.37
N MET A 35 5.59 -10.25 26.26
CA MET A 35 4.63 -10.84 25.35
C MET A 35 3.19 -10.57 25.81
N PRO A 36 2.26 -10.29 24.88
CA PRO A 36 0.88 -10.00 25.24
C PRO A 36 0.18 -11.25 25.75
N GLU A 37 -0.69 -11.07 26.74
CA GLU A 37 -1.66 -12.05 27.16
C GLU A 37 -2.99 -11.77 26.44
N GLY A 38 -3.35 -12.61 25.47
CA GLY A 38 -4.54 -12.41 24.66
C GLY A 38 -4.87 -13.61 23.78
N LYS A 39 -6.04 -13.55 23.13
CA LYS A 39 -6.46 -14.56 22.17
C LYS A 39 -5.77 -14.34 20.83
N ILE A 40 -5.13 -15.37 20.30
CA ILE A 40 -4.54 -15.31 18.94
C ILE A 40 -5.64 -15.14 17.91
N ARG A 41 -5.54 -14.09 17.09
CA ARG A 41 -6.40 -13.80 15.94
C ARG A 41 -5.79 -14.30 14.63
N ALA A 42 -4.47 -14.18 14.50
CA ALA A 42 -3.71 -14.65 13.33
C ALA A 42 -2.29 -15.05 13.74
N ALA A 43 -1.76 -16.07 13.10
CA ALA A 43 -0.37 -16.50 13.21
C ALA A 43 0.21 -16.67 11.82
N LEU A 44 1.19 -15.84 11.47
CA LEU A 44 1.92 -15.84 10.21
C LEU A 44 3.40 -16.15 10.49
N PRO A 45 4.19 -16.54 9.51
CA PRO A 45 5.59 -16.91 9.72
C PRO A 45 6.45 -15.82 10.41
N ASN A 46 6.09 -14.55 10.23
CA ASN A 46 6.84 -13.40 10.76
C ASN A 46 6.02 -12.47 11.66
N MET A 47 4.75 -12.83 11.97
CA MET A 47 3.88 -11.99 12.79
C MET A 47 2.77 -12.81 13.44
N THR A 48 2.51 -12.53 14.73
CA THR A 48 1.33 -13.03 15.44
C THR A 48 0.49 -11.84 15.91
N GLU A 49 -0.81 -11.89 15.67
CA GLU A 49 -1.77 -10.88 16.14
C GLU A 49 -2.62 -11.44 17.26
N TYR A 50 -2.74 -10.67 18.35
CA TYR A 50 -3.50 -10.98 19.55
C TYR A 50 -4.66 -10.00 19.74
N ASP A 51 -5.76 -10.50 20.26
CA ASP A 51 -6.84 -9.72 20.85
C ASP A 51 -6.62 -9.70 22.37
N CYS A 52 -6.31 -8.54 22.92
CA CYS A 52 -6.09 -8.32 24.33
C CYS A 52 -7.26 -7.55 24.98
N GLY A 53 -8.42 -7.50 24.33
CA GLY A 53 -9.62 -6.82 24.81
C GLY A 53 -9.62 -5.32 24.47
N ASP A 54 -8.79 -4.54 25.16
CA ASP A 54 -8.66 -3.09 24.95
C ASP A 54 -7.64 -2.70 23.86
N ALA A 55 -6.90 -3.69 23.33
CA ALA A 55 -5.90 -3.50 22.29
C ALA A 55 -5.84 -4.70 21.32
N ILE A 56 -5.52 -4.41 20.07
CA ILE A 56 -4.96 -5.40 19.15
C ILE A 56 -3.44 -5.29 19.24
N VAL A 57 -2.76 -6.42 19.40
CA VAL A 57 -1.30 -6.45 19.57
C VAL A 57 -0.68 -7.32 18.49
N ARG A 58 0.29 -6.79 17.76
CA ARG A 58 1.09 -7.55 16.79
C ARG A 58 2.51 -7.73 17.32
N CYS A 59 2.96 -8.97 17.30
CA CYS A 59 4.34 -9.34 17.59
C CYS A 59 5.03 -9.71 16.29
N PHE A 60 6.10 -9.00 15.94
CA PHE A 60 6.88 -9.24 14.72
C PHE A 60 8.19 -9.92 15.06
N GLY A 61 8.49 -11.00 14.36
CA GLY A 61 9.68 -11.80 14.48
C GLY A 61 9.43 -13.24 14.05
N ALA A 62 10.47 -14.02 13.80
CA ALA A 62 10.34 -15.41 13.43
C ALA A 62 9.80 -16.22 14.62
N LEU A 63 8.71 -16.94 14.44
CA LEU A 63 8.15 -17.91 15.40
C LEU A 63 8.94 -19.25 15.40
N SER A 64 10.24 -19.23 15.05
CA SER A 64 11.05 -20.43 15.12
C SER A 64 11.36 -20.79 16.58
N ASP A 65 10.89 -21.94 16.99
CA ASP A 65 11.35 -22.70 18.18
C ASP A 65 10.94 -22.20 19.58
N GLY A 66 9.72 -21.67 19.73
CA GLY A 66 9.16 -21.46 21.08
C GLY A 66 9.90 -20.47 22.00
N ALA A 67 11.00 -19.91 21.54
CA ALA A 67 11.74 -18.86 22.22
C ALA A 67 11.29 -17.49 21.70
N ASP A 68 11.29 -16.51 22.61
CA ASP A 68 10.96 -15.11 22.42
C ASP A 68 11.82 -14.44 21.31
N ASN A 69 11.56 -14.76 20.05
CA ASN A 69 12.21 -14.19 18.88
C ASN A 69 11.53 -12.92 18.35
N SER A 70 10.47 -12.45 19.01
CA SER A 70 9.85 -11.17 18.67
C SER A 70 10.85 -10.04 18.88
N GLY A 71 11.01 -9.24 17.84
CA GLY A 71 11.87 -8.05 17.87
C GLY A 71 11.10 -6.75 18.06
N ILE A 72 9.80 -6.77 17.72
CA ILE A 72 8.92 -5.60 17.76
C ILE A 72 7.54 -6.05 18.24
N ILE A 73 6.93 -5.24 19.10
CA ILE A 73 5.52 -5.34 19.49
C ILE A 73 4.84 -4.02 19.13
N ALA A 74 3.74 -4.08 18.37
CA ALA A 74 2.89 -2.94 18.07
C ALA A 74 1.51 -3.13 18.71
N GLU A 75 1.13 -2.20 19.59
CA GLU A 75 -0.15 -2.16 20.28
C GLU A 75 -1.03 -1.09 19.62
N TYR A 76 -2.21 -1.48 19.13
CA TYR A 76 -3.19 -0.60 18.51
C TYR A 76 -4.34 -0.40 19.49
N ARG A 77 -4.49 0.83 19.98
CA ARG A 77 -5.54 1.29 20.88
C ARG A 77 -6.35 2.44 20.27
N GLU A 78 -7.47 2.76 20.83
CA GLU A 78 -8.21 3.97 20.45
C GLU A 78 -7.39 5.25 20.68
N SER A 79 -6.56 5.26 21.72
CA SER A 79 -5.69 6.40 22.09
C SER A 79 -4.45 6.55 21.20
N GLY A 80 -4.18 5.63 20.28
CA GLY A 80 -3.01 5.66 19.41
C GLY A 80 -2.29 4.33 19.29
N ILE A 81 -1.11 4.37 18.70
CA ILE A 81 -0.28 3.19 18.45
C ILE A 81 1.00 3.28 19.28
N ARG A 82 1.30 2.22 20.01
CA ARG A 82 2.58 2.09 20.72
C ARG A 82 3.40 0.98 20.10
N ILE A 83 4.61 1.30 19.66
CA ILE A 83 5.58 0.34 19.13
C ILE A 83 6.70 0.18 20.16
N THR A 84 6.95 -1.04 20.62
CA THR A 84 8.08 -1.37 21.48
C THR A 84 9.05 -2.24 20.70
N MET A 85 10.30 -1.80 20.58
CA MET A 85 11.36 -2.50 19.84
C MET A 85 12.47 -2.95 20.76
N LYS A 86 13.01 -4.16 20.51
CA LYS A 86 14.28 -4.55 21.12
C LYS A 86 15.40 -3.64 20.64
N ARG A 87 16.30 -3.24 21.52
CA ARG A 87 17.47 -2.40 21.21
C ARG A 87 18.31 -2.98 20.05
N SER A 88 18.43 -4.30 19.97
CA SER A 88 19.15 -5.00 18.89
C SER A 88 18.49 -4.85 17.53
N VAL A 89 17.17 -4.74 17.48
CA VAL A 89 16.39 -4.51 16.23
C VAL A 89 16.44 -3.05 15.85
N TYR A 90 16.23 -2.14 16.82
CA TYR A 90 16.25 -0.70 16.62
C TYR A 90 17.52 -0.22 15.88
N ARG A 91 18.68 -0.74 16.23
CA ARG A 91 19.96 -0.38 15.59
C ARG A 91 20.07 -0.77 14.12
N LYS A 92 19.15 -1.57 13.59
CA LYS A 92 19.18 -2.14 12.22
C LYS A 92 17.94 -1.79 11.42
N ILE A 93 16.90 -1.22 12.07
CA ILE A 93 15.63 -0.97 11.41
C ILE A 93 15.68 0.33 10.61
N THR A 94 15.02 0.33 9.45
CA THR A 94 14.83 1.53 8.63
C THR A 94 13.52 2.22 8.98
N ALA A 95 13.40 3.51 8.67
CA ALA A 95 12.16 4.27 8.84
C ALA A 95 10.99 3.61 8.08
N SER A 96 11.23 3.11 6.87
CA SER A 96 10.22 2.39 6.09
C SER A 96 9.72 1.13 6.80
N ALA A 97 10.62 0.36 7.43
CA ALA A 97 10.24 -0.83 8.20
C ALA A 97 9.42 -0.47 9.45
N VAL A 98 9.70 0.68 10.10
CA VAL A 98 8.84 1.19 11.19
C VAL A 98 7.43 1.49 10.68
N LEU A 99 7.30 2.16 9.52
CA LEU A 99 6.00 2.46 8.92
C LEU A 99 5.20 1.18 8.56
N GLU A 100 5.87 0.11 8.16
CA GLU A 100 5.20 -1.19 7.95
C GLU A 100 4.66 -1.78 9.26
N THR A 101 5.36 -1.59 10.39
CA THR A 101 4.92 -2.12 11.68
C THR A 101 3.73 -1.37 12.29
N ILE A 102 3.50 -0.10 11.92
CA ILE A 102 2.33 0.65 12.40
C ILE A 102 0.99 0.18 11.81
N GLY A 103 1.00 -0.76 10.87
CA GLY A 103 -0.22 -1.27 10.26
C GLY A 103 -0.89 -0.22 9.35
N THR A 104 -0.13 0.34 8.43
CA THR A 104 -0.59 1.42 7.52
C THR A 104 -1.88 1.04 6.78
N GLU A 105 -2.05 -0.24 6.41
CA GLU A 105 -3.27 -0.75 5.78
C GLU A 105 -4.50 -0.62 6.69
N ARG A 106 -4.31 -0.75 8.01
CA ARG A 106 -5.36 -0.56 9.00
C ARG A 106 -5.73 0.93 9.14
N LEU A 107 -4.72 1.80 9.26
CA LEU A 107 -4.93 3.25 9.37
C LEU A 107 -5.61 3.80 8.11
N VAL A 108 -5.14 3.41 6.94
CA VAL A 108 -5.74 3.79 5.65
C VAL A 108 -7.18 3.30 5.56
N GLY A 109 -7.46 2.06 5.97
CA GLY A 109 -8.80 1.51 6.01
C GLY A 109 -9.75 2.26 6.96
N MET A 110 -9.27 2.68 8.14
CA MET A 110 -10.03 3.51 9.08
C MET A 110 -10.31 4.91 8.53
N ALA A 111 -9.38 5.45 7.75
CA ALA A 111 -9.53 6.73 7.05
C ALA A 111 -10.36 6.63 5.74
N GLY A 112 -11.03 5.50 5.49
CA GLY A 112 -11.89 5.32 4.32
C GLY A 112 -11.13 5.09 3.01
N GLY A 113 -9.93 4.54 3.06
CA GLY A 113 -9.12 4.16 1.91
C GLY A 113 -8.82 2.66 1.83
N ALA A 114 -8.11 2.25 0.79
CA ALA A 114 -7.53 0.93 0.63
C ALA A 114 -6.14 1.03 -0.02
N ILE A 115 -5.19 0.20 0.39
CA ILE A 115 -3.87 0.15 -0.25
C ILE A 115 -3.91 -0.87 -1.37
N LEU A 116 -3.45 -0.45 -2.56
CA LEU A 116 -3.27 -1.31 -3.72
C LEU A 116 -1.76 -1.50 -3.98
N HIS A 117 -1.31 -2.75 -4.12
CA HIS A 117 0.01 -3.08 -4.63
C HIS A 117 0.07 -2.74 -6.13
N SER A 118 0.67 -1.61 -6.44
CA SER A 118 0.67 -1.04 -7.79
C SER A 118 1.84 -0.11 -8.01
N SER A 119 2.34 -0.04 -9.25
CA SER A 119 3.12 1.11 -9.68
C SER A 119 2.18 2.24 -10.04
N PHE A 120 2.37 3.42 -9.44
CA PHE A 120 1.55 4.60 -9.59
C PHE A 120 2.27 5.66 -10.41
N ILE A 121 1.71 6.00 -11.58
CA ILE A 121 2.22 7.07 -12.45
C ILE A 121 1.20 8.19 -12.60
N GLU A 122 1.71 9.40 -12.84
CA GLU A 122 0.95 10.57 -13.27
C GLU A 122 1.11 10.77 -14.77
N VAL A 123 -0.01 10.88 -15.47
CA VAL A 123 -0.06 11.22 -16.90
C VAL A 123 -1.15 12.26 -17.11
N GLY A 124 -0.78 13.45 -17.60
CA GLY A 124 -1.71 14.54 -17.84
C GLY A 124 -2.53 14.96 -16.62
N GLY A 125 -1.88 15.04 -15.45
CA GLY A 125 -2.50 15.44 -14.19
C GLY A 125 -3.43 14.39 -13.56
N LYS A 126 -3.42 13.15 -14.04
CA LYS A 126 -4.26 12.04 -13.56
C LYS A 126 -3.43 10.81 -13.23
N ALA A 127 -3.91 10.01 -12.28
CA ALA A 127 -3.30 8.77 -11.86
C ALA A 127 -3.63 7.61 -12.81
N VAL A 128 -2.63 6.83 -13.19
CA VAL A 128 -2.78 5.50 -13.77
C VAL A 128 -2.04 4.52 -12.86
N LEU A 129 -2.72 3.45 -12.46
CA LEU A 129 -2.17 2.44 -11.56
C LEU A 129 -1.98 1.12 -12.30
N PHE A 130 -0.76 0.61 -12.32
CA PHE A 130 -0.46 -0.72 -12.83
C PHE A 130 -0.43 -1.72 -11.67
N THR A 131 -1.32 -2.70 -11.68
CA THR A 131 -1.39 -3.75 -10.66
C THR A 131 -1.24 -5.13 -11.29
N ALA A 132 -0.63 -6.05 -10.57
CA ALA A 132 -0.41 -7.45 -10.94
C ALA A 132 0.32 -8.16 -9.78
N PRO A 133 0.46 -9.49 -9.80
CA PRO A 133 1.37 -10.21 -8.91
C PRO A 133 2.81 -9.68 -8.96
N SER A 134 3.59 -9.95 -7.93
CA SER A 134 5.01 -9.55 -7.91
C SER A 134 5.76 -10.14 -9.11
N GLY A 135 6.70 -9.38 -9.69
CA GLY A 135 7.50 -9.83 -10.83
C GLY A 135 6.82 -9.78 -12.20
N THR A 136 5.55 -9.41 -12.31
CA THR A 136 4.80 -9.38 -13.59
C THR A 136 5.19 -8.22 -14.51
N GLY A 137 5.88 -7.16 -14.01
CA GLY A 137 6.31 -6.04 -14.86
C GLY A 137 5.62 -4.70 -14.58
N LYS A 138 4.99 -4.50 -13.42
CA LYS A 138 4.39 -3.21 -13.02
C LYS A 138 5.37 -2.04 -13.15
N SER A 139 6.56 -2.18 -12.56
CA SER A 139 7.61 -1.16 -12.60
C SER A 139 8.15 -0.96 -14.01
N THR A 140 8.24 -2.03 -14.82
CA THR A 140 8.63 -1.95 -16.23
C THR A 140 7.65 -1.10 -17.02
N GLN A 141 6.33 -1.30 -16.83
CA GLN A 141 5.32 -0.49 -17.50
C GLN A 141 5.39 0.98 -17.05
N ALA A 142 5.54 1.24 -15.75
CA ALA A 142 5.71 2.59 -15.25
C ALA A 142 6.92 3.30 -15.87
N GLU A 143 8.05 2.60 -16.01
CA GLU A 143 9.26 3.12 -16.64
C GLU A 143 9.08 3.39 -18.13
N LEU A 144 8.45 2.47 -18.87
CA LEU A 144 8.12 2.69 -20.30
C LEU A 144 7.27 3.94 -20.50
N TRP A 145 6.30 4.20 -19.63
CA TRP A 145 5.50 5.42 -19.66
C TRP A 145 6.34 6.66 -19.33
N ARG A 146 7.25 6.57 -18.36
CA ARG A 146 8.17 7.65 -18.02
C ARG A 146 9.06 8.01 -19.21
N GLU A 147 9.68 7.04 -19.84
CA GLU A 147 10.61 7.23 -20.94
C GLU A 147 9.93 7.73 -22.23
N ASN A 148 8.75 7.21 -22.53
CA ASN A 148 8.11 7.44 -23.83
C ASN A 148 7.00 8.50 -23.82
N ARG A 149 6.47 8.87 -22.65
CA ARG A 149 5.37 9.84 -22.49
C ARG A 149 5.63 10.90 -21.44
N GLY A 150 6.81 10.92 -20.83
CA GLY A 150 7.15 11.87 -19.78
C GLY A 150 6.28 11.72 -18.52
N ALA A 151 5.75 10.52 -18.26
CA ALA A 151 5.00 10.25 -17.05
C ALA A 151 5.88 10.43 -15.81
N VAL A 152 5.28 10.87 -14.70
CA VAL A 152 5.97 10.96 -13.42
C VAL A 152 5.62 9.73 -12.59
N VAL A 153 6.61 8.96 -12.16
CA VAL A 153 6.39 7.85 -11.20
C VAL A 153 6.18 8.47 -9.83
N ILE A 154 5.00 8.26 -9.25
CA ILE A 154 4.64 8.77 -7.92
C ILE A 154 5.03 7.77 -6.84
N ASN A 155 4.76 6.47 -7.07
CA ASN A 155 5.20 5.40 -6.19
C ASN A 155 5.39 4.11 -6.99
N GLY A 156 6.50 3.43 -6.78
CA GLY A 156 6.84 2.24 -7.56
C GLY A 156 6.23 0.93 -7.05
N ASP A 157 5.58 0.94 -5.88
CA ASP A 157 5.15 -0.29 -5.20
C ASP A 157 3.71 -0.26 -4.70
N ARG A 158 3.24 0.87 -4.16
CA ARG A 158 1.91 0.96 -3.52
C ARG A 158 1.25 2.30 -3.76
N SER A 159 -0.07 2.28 -3.79
CA SER A 159 -0.92 3.47 -3.84
C SER A 159 -2.09 3.36 -2.88
N VAL A 160 -2.57 4.50 -2.36
CA VAL A 160 -3.81 4.55 -1.58
C VAL A 160 -4.96 4.88 -2.52
N LEU A 161 -5.93 3.98 -2.61
CA LEU A 161 -7.22 4.21 -3.24
C LEU A 161 -8.15 4.90 -2.25
N ARG A 162 -8.76 6.01 -2.63
CA ARG A 162 -9.76 6.72 -1.82
C ARG A 162 -10.70 7.56 -2.67
N ILE A 163 -11.79 8.02 -2.04
CA ILE A 163 -12.73 8.94 -2.68
C ILE A 163 -12.65 10.27 -1.92
N ILE A 164 -12.36 11.36 -2.64
CA ILE A 164 -12.28 12.71 -2.11
C ILE A 164 -13.30 13.55 -2.86
N ASP A 165 -14.23 14.18 -2.15
CA ASP A 165 -15.29 15.00 -2.75
C ASP A 165 -16.01 14.29 -3.91
N SER A 166 -16.35 13.02 -3.70
CA SER A 166 -16.96 12.10 -4.68
C SER A 166 -16.06 11.73 -5.88
N VAL A 167 -14.81 12.17 -5.91
CA VAL A 167 -13.85 11.84 -6.97
C VAL A 167 -12.96 10.68 -6.53
N PRO A 168 -12.90 9.57 -7.30
CA PRO A 168 -11.90 8.53 -7.09
C PRO A 168 -10.48 9.08 -7.29
N CYS A 169 -9.64 8.89 -6.29
CA CYS A 169 -8.26 9.39 -6.27
C CYS A 169 -7.27 8.29 -5.89
N ALA A 170 -6.02 8.45 -6.33
CA ALA A 170 -4.87 7.73 -5.84
C ALA A 170 -3.92 8.67 -5.12
N SER A 171 -3.35 8.21 -3.98
CA SER A 171 -2.35 8.96 -3.22
C SER A 171 -1.09 8.14 -3.03
N GLY A 172 0.06 8.80 -3.04
CA GLY A 172 1.34 8.19 -2.68
C GLY A 172 1.42 7.81 -1.21
N LEU A 173 2.34 6.91 -0.89
CA LEU A 173 2.68 6.45 0.46
C LEU A 173 4.15 6.79 0.76
N PRO A 174 4.52 6.99 2.03
CA PRO A 174 5.89 7.34 2.43
C PRO A 174 6.87 6.15 2.40
N TYR A 175 6.56 5.11 1.63
CA TYR A 175 7.43 3.97 1.37
C TYR A 175 7.10 3.36 0.00
N SER A 176 8.08 2.72 -0.65
CA SER A 176 8.04 2.40 -2.08
C SER A 176 8.69 1.07 -2.46
N GLY A 177 8.86 0.15 -1.52
CA GLY A 177 9.56 -1.11 -1.80
C GLY A 177 10.96 -0.90 -2.38
N SER A 178 11.36 -1.71 -3.36
CA SER A 178 12.70 -1.66 -3.97
C SER A 178 12.92 -0.50 -4.94
N SER A 179 11.88 0.23 -5.35
CA SER A 179 12.02 1.31 -6.33
C SER A 179 12.66 2.58 -5.75
N GLY A 180 12.56 2.79 -4.45
CA GLY A 180 13.01 4.02 -3.78
C GLY A 180 12.25 5.28 -4.21
N ILE A 181 11.18 5.16 -4.99
CA ILE A 181 10.41 6.31 -5.49
C ILE A 181 9.10 6.41 -4.72
N CYS A 182 8.95 7.49 -3.95
CA CYS A 182 7.69 7.86 -3.32
C CYS A 182 7.52 9.37 -3.24
N LEU A 183 6.44 9.89 -3.79
CA LEU A 183 6.09 11.30 -3.80
C LEU A 183 4.77 11.50 -3.07
N ASN A 184 4.69 12.59 -2.29
CA ASN A 184 3.45 12.99 -1.61
C ASN A 184 2.52 13.70 -2.61
N ARG A 185 1.83 12.94 -3.42
CA ARG A 185 0.86 13.44 -4.41
C ARG A 185 -0.45 12.69 -4.34
N THR A 186 -1.53 13.42 -4.51
CA THR A 186 -2.88 12.88 -4.66
C THR A 186 -3.45 13.36 -5.97
N LEU A 187 -3.93 12.43 -6.79
CA LEU A 187 -4.39 12.71 -8.15
C LEU A 187 -5.72 12.00 -8.42
N PRO A 188 -6.63 12.62 -9.20
CA PRO A 188 -7.81 11.95 -9.72
C PRO A 188 -7.42 10.70 -10.51
N LEU A 189 -8.10 9.59 -10.26
CA LEU A 189 -7.80 8.31 -10.87
C LEU A 189 -8.38 8.26 -12.30
N ARG A 190 -7.52 8.00 -13.28
CA ARG A 190 -7.93 7.80 -14.68
C ARG A 190 -8.27 6.37 -14.98
N ALA A 191 -7.39 5.44 -14.57
CA ALA A 191 -7.57 4.02 -14.83
C ALA A 191 -6.77 3.16 -13.82
N ILE A 192 -7.24 1.93 -13.64
CA ILE A 192 -6.47 0.84 -13.03
C ILE A 192 -6.22 -0.19 -14.12
N VAL A 193 -4.97 -0.58 -14.31
CA VAL A 193 -4.52 -1.50 -15.35
C VAL A 193 -3.94 -2.74 -14.70
N TYR A 194 -4.61 -3.87 -14.89
CA TYR A 194 -4.08 -5.17 -14.49
C TYR A 194 -3.21 -5.72 -15.61
N ILE A 195 -1.95 -6.06 -15.31
CA ILE A 195 -0.97 -6.48 -16.29
C ILE A 195 -0.87 -8.02 -16.34
N GLU A 196 -0.81 -8.58 -17.54
CA GLU A 196 -0.39 -9.94 -17.82
C GLU A 196 0.71 -9.93 -18.89
N GLN A 197 1.78 -10.71 -18.68
CA GLN A 197 2.84 -10.87 -19.69
C GLN A 197 2.31 -11.67 -20.87
N ALA A 198 2.60 -11.22 -22.08
CA ALA A 198 2.20 -11.86 -23.31
C ALA A 198 3.19 -11.58 -24.46
N THR A 199 3.08 -12.31 -25.54
CA THR A 199 3.85 -12.09 -26.78
C THR A 199 3.24 -11.02 -27.68
N GLU A 200 1.96 -10.69 -27.46
CA GLU A 200 1.22 -9.68 -28.20
C GLU A 200 0.54 -8.70 -27.26
N ASN A 201 0.39 -7.46 -27.72
CA ASN A 201 -0.23 -6.41 -26.93
C ASN A 201 -1.74 -6.35 -27.20
N SER A 202 -2.53 -6.31 -26.12
CA SER A 202 -3.96 -6.08 -26.18
C SER A 202 -4.47 -5.45 -24.89
N VAL A 203 -5.52 -4.65 -24.97
CA VAL A 203 -6.20 -4.05 -23.84
C VAL A 203 -7.68 -4.39 -23.88
N THR A 204 -8.18 -4.96 -22.82
CA THR A 204 -9.60 -5.30 -22.66
C THR A 204 -10.17 -4.59 -21.45
N ARG A 205 -11.25 -3.84 -21.61
CA ARG A 205 -11.95 -3.22 -20.47
C ARG A 205 -12.71 -4.28 -19.69
N LEU A 206 -12.48 -4.29 -18.36
CA LEU A 206 -13.17 -5.17 -17.42
C LEU A 206 -14.36 -4.45 -16.80
N HIS A 207 -15.41 -5.20 -16.48
CA HIS A 207 -16.63 -4.68 -15.88
C HIS A 207 -17.10 -5.56 -14.70
N GLY A 208 -17.89 -4.97 -13.80
CA GLY A 208 -18.56 -5.68 -12.70
C GLY A 208 -17.61 -6.51 -11.85
N PHE A 209 -17.96 -7.77 -11.63
CA PHE A 209 -17.19 -8.67 -10.78
C PHE A 209 -15.77 -8.97 -11.32
N ALA A 210 -15.58 -9.00 -12.65
CA ALA A 210 -14.25 -9.23 -13.23
C ALA A 210 -13.29 -8.07 -12.90
N ALA A 211 -13.76 -6.82 -13.00
CA ALA A 211 -12.99 -5.65 -12.62
C ALA A 211 -12.67 -5.66 -11.11
N PHE A 212 -13.67 -5.91 -10.28
CA PHE A 212 -13.49 -6.00 -8.82
C PHE A 212 -12.44 -7.06 -8.46
N ARG A 213 -12.56 -8.28 -8.99
CA ARG A 213 -11.66 -9.39 -8.68
C ARG A 213 -10.21 -9.04 -9.02
N LYS A 214 -9.96 -8.47 -10.22
CA LYS A 214 -8.60 -8.12 -10.66
C LYS A 214 -7.97 -7.01 -9.82
N VAL A 215 -8.74 -6.03 -9.38
CA VAL A 215 -8.24 -5.01 -8.45
C VAL A 215 -8.03 -5.61 -7.05
N TRP A 216 -8.98 -6.44 -6.58
CA TRP A 216 -8.91 -7.07 -5.26
C TRP A 216 -7.67 -7.97 -5.07
N GLU A 217 -7.20 -8.64 -6.13
CA GLU A 217 -5.98 -9.45 -6.11
C GLU A 217 -4.74 -8.65 -5.65
N GLY A 218 -4.72 -7.33 -5.86
CA GLY A 218 -3.64 -6.44 -5.43
C GLY A 218 -3.90 -5.66 -4.13
N VAL A 219 -5.06 -5.81 -3.50
CA VAL A 219 -5.39 -5.06 -2.27
C VAL A 219 -4.62 -5.59 -1.07
N CYS A 220 -3.93 -4.71 -0.38
CA CYS A 220 -3.25 -5.02 0.87
C CYS A 220 -4.24 -4.96 2.04
N VAL A 221 -4.68 -6.11 2.51
CA VAL A 221 -5.66 -6.23 3.59
C VAL A 221 -5.37 -7.45 4.46
N ASN A 222 -5.61 -7.34 5.76
CA ASN A 222 -5.51 -8.48 6.68
C ASN A 222 -6.80 -9.30 6.58
N THR A 223 -6.73 -10.45 5.91
CA THR A 223 -7.92 -11.27 5.58
C THR A 223 -8.63 -11.85 6.81
N TRP A 224 -7.98 -11.89 7.96
CA TRP A 224 -8.58 -12.30 9.24
C TRP A 224 -9.33 -11.18 9.97
N ASP A 225 -9.18 -9.92 9.53
CA ASP A 225 -9.92 -8.76 10.07
C ASP A 225 -11.12 -8.47 9.15
N THR A 226 -12.27 -9.04 9.49
CA THR A 226 -13.51 -8.91 8.69
C THR A 226 -13.94 -7.46 8.50
N ALA A 227 -13.72 -6.60 9.51
CA ALA A 227 -14.05 -5.18 9.42
C ALA A 227 -13.14 -4.45 8.43
N GLN A 228 -11.85 -4.78 8.40
CA GLN A 228 -10.91 -4.24 7.42
C GLN A 228 -11.23 -4.71 6.00
N VAL A 229 -11.53 -6.01 5.84
CA VAL A 229 -11.96 -6.60 4.56
C VAL A 229 -13.22 -5.90 4.04
N SER A 230 -14.22 -5.69 4.88
CA SER A 230 -15.46 -5.00 4.51
C SER A 230 -15.19 -3.57 4.03
N ARG A 231 -14.44 -2.77 4.80
CA ARG A 231 -14.09 -1.38 4.42
C ARG A 231 -13.33 -1.32 3.10
N ALA A 232 -12.30 -2.16 2.94
CA ALA A 232 -11.51 -2.20 1.71
C ALA A 232 -12.37 -2.62 0.49
N SER A 233 -13.24 -3.63 0.68
CA SER A 233 -14.18 -4.10 -0.36
C SER A 233 -15.13 -2.98 -0.82
N ASP A 234 -15.65 -2.19 0.11
CA ASP A 234 -16.55 -1.08 -0.21
C ASP A 234 -15.86 0.00 -1.02
N ILE A 235 -14.62 0.35 -0.68
CA ILE A 235 -13.82 1.32 -1.44
C ILE A 235 -13.52 0.79 -2.84
N VAL A 236 -13.03 -0.45 -2.96
CA VAL A 236 -12.73 -1.06 -4.26
C VAL A 236 -13.99 -1.10 -5.13
N ARG A 237 -15.13 -1.53 -4.59
CA ARG A 237 -16.40 -1.57 -5.30
C ARG A 237 -16.80 -0.19 -5.85
N LYS A 238 -16.72 0.86 -5.04
CA LYS A 238 -17.02 2.24 -5.46
C LYS A 238 -16.07 2.71 -6.57
N ILE A 239 -14.78 2.38 -6.48
CA ILE A 239 -13.78 2.78 -7.47
C ILE A 239 -14.00 2.07 -8.80
N VAL A 240 -14.16 0.74 -8.81
CA VAL A 240 -14.30 -0.02 -10.06
C VAL A 240 -15.62 0.25 -10.80
N THR A 241 -16.61 0.83 -10.11
CA THR A 241 -17.86 1.30 -10.77
C THR A 241 -17.71 2.68 -11.39
N SER A 242 -16.70 3.46 -11.00
CA SER A 242 -16.53 4.86 -11.42
C SER A 242 -15.32 5.08 -12.32
N VAL A 243 -14.34 4.16 -12.29
CA VAL A 243 -13.06 4.29 -13.01
C VAL A 243 -12.87 3.09 -13.94
N PRO A 244 -12.37 3.30 -15.17
CA PRO A 244 -12.00 2.20 -16.05
C PRO A 244 -10.99 1.24 -15.40
N VAL A 245 -11.31 -0.05 -15.43
CA VAL A 245 -10.38 -1.13 -15.09
C VAL A 245 -10.08 -1.90 -16.39
N CYS A 246 -8.81 -2.03 -16.74
CA CYS A 246 -8.37 -2.69 -17.95
C CYS A 246 -7.48 -3.90 -17.62
N LEU A 247 -7.64 -4.97 -18.38
CA LEU A 247 -6.67 -6.03 -18.50
C LEU A 247 -5.76 -5.70 -19.67
N GLN A 248 -4.49 -5.50 -19.41
CA GLN A 248 -3.46 -5.32 -20.43
C GLN A 248 -2.59 -6.58 -20.50
N LYS A 249 -2.69 -7.30 -21.61
CA LYS A 249 -1.67 -8.26 -22.00
C LYS A 249 -0.59 -7.50 -22.75
N CYS A 250 0.67 -7.65 -22.36
CA CYS A 250 1.71 -6.78 -22.90
C CYS A 250 3.10 -7.39 -22.97
N THR A 251 3.86 -6.91 -23.96
CA THR A 251 5.29 -7.03 -24.09
C THR A 251 6.00 -5.91 -23.30
N PRO A 252 7.29 -6.05 -22.93
CA PRO A 252 8.04 -5.01 -22.21
C PRO A 252 8.64 -3.96 -23.18
N ASP A 253 7.84 -3.38 -24.07
CA ASP A 253 8.29 -2.41 -25.07
C ASP A 253 7.27 -1.28 -25.31
N LEU A 254 7.62 -0.31 -26.18
CA LEU A 254 6.82 0.87 -26.51
C LEU A 254 5.41 0.51 -27.01
N ARG A 255 5.25 -0.59 -27.72
CA ARG A 255 3.93 -1.01 -28.27
C ARG A 255 2.90 -1.23 -27.17
N ALA A 256 3.35 -1.65 -25.97
CA ALA A 256 2.46 -1.77 -24.80
C ALA A 256 1.93 -0.40 -24.36
N VAL A 257 2.77 0.64 -24.38
CA VAL A 257 2.36 2.03 -24.07
C VAL A 257 1.35 2.53 -25.08
N GLU A 258 1.65 2.37 -26.38
CA GLU A 258 0.78 2.81 -27.48
C GLU A 258 -0.59 2.13 -27.47
N GLU A 259 -0.62 0.82 -27.17
CA GLU A 259 -1.87 0.06 -27.07
C GLU A 259 -2.73 0.53 -25.88
N LEU A 260 -2.12 0.75 -24.72
CA LEU A 260 -2.85 1.26 -23.57
C LEU A 260 -3.32 2.70 -23.80
N GLU A 261 -2.49 3.55 -24.39
CA GLU A 261 -2.83 4.94 -24.70
C GLU A 261 -4.06 5.03 -25.57
N ARG A 262 -4.14 4.25 -26.66
CA ARG A 262 -5.30 4.19 -27.55
C ARG A 262 -6.59 3.82 -26.81
N ASN A 263 -6.52 2.88 -25.89
CA ASN A 263 -7.69 2.33 -25.20
C ASN A 263 -8.13 3.09 -23.94
N VAL A 264 -7.25 3.89 -23.33
CA VAL A 264 -7.55 4.58 -22.04
C VAL A 264 -7.63 6.09 -22.23
N PHE A 265 -6.86 6.67 -23.15
CA PHE A 265 -6.73 8.12 -23.26
C PHE A 265 -7.56 8.71 -24.41
N PHE A 266 -7.86 7.95 -25.46
CA PHE A 266 -8.62 8.42 -26.62
C PHE A 266 -10.11 8.07 -26.60
N LEU A 267 -10.59 7.20 -25.72
CA LEU A 267 -12.01 6.84 -25.60
C LEU A 267 -12.85 7.86 -24.78
N GLY A 268 -12.34 9.04 -24.53
CA GLY A 268 -13.00 10.10 -23.75
C GLY A 268 -13.17 11.43 -24.48
N ARG A 269 -13.27 11.39 -25.83
CA ARG A 269 -13.73 12.55 -26.63
C ARG A 269 -15.12 12.31 -27.18
#